data_e7ede57a55de099637118e634e7e843c
#
_entry.id   e7ede57a55de099637118e634e7e843c
#
_cell.length_a   1.000
_cell.length_b   1.000
_cell.length_c   1.000
_cell.angle_alpha   90.00
_cell.angle_beta   90.00
_cell.angle_gamma   90.00
#
_symmetry.space_group_name_H-M   'P 1'
#
loop_
_entity.id
_entity.type
_entity.pdbx_description
1 polymer ?
#
loop_
_entity_poly.entity_id
_entity_poly.type
_entity_poly.pdbx_seq_one_letter_code
_entity_poly.pdbx_strand_id
1 'polypeptide(L)'
;MTSDKRFAFTKIFVDDIEAQASFYRAAFEMREKNRLTIGTGRDAVEEIILTSGRGDDSSLIVWRYPERPTPAQGEAVVGFNVPNLEDTVRAVEAAGGTVHTKIEQMPELGFAVAFVKDPEGHLIEIVQNL
;
A
#
# COMPACT_ATOMS: atom_id res chain seq x y z
N MET A 1 -19.07 20.35 -8.55
CA MET A 1 -17.98 21.34 -8.44
C MET A 1 -16.71 20.69 -7.93
N THR A 2 -15.59 20.99 -8.58
CA THR A 2 -14.28 20.45 -8.18
C THR A 2 -13.64 21.38 -7.16
N SER A 3 -13.11 20.84 -6.10
CA SER A 3 -12.35 21.59 -5.11
C SER A 3 -10.89 21.73 -5.57
N ASP A 4 -10.23 22.82 -5.16
CA ASP A 4 -8.78 22.93 -5.31
C ASP A 4 -8.03 22.06 -4.31
N LYS A 5 -8.74 21.50 -3.33
CA LYS A 5 -8.18 20.56 -2.36
C LYS A 5 -8.40 19.15 -2.86
N ARG A 6 -7.39 18.30 -2.73
CA ARG A 6 -7.52 16.90 -3.09
C ARG A 6 -6.78 16.02 -2.09
N PHE A 7 -7.25 14.81 -1.94
CA PHE A 7 -6.56 13.80 -1.12
C PHE A 7 -5.30 13.36 -1.88
N ALA A 8 -4.12 13.60 -1.32
CA ALA A 8 -2.87 13.46 -2.07
C ALA A 8 -2.08 12.21 -1.72
N PHE A 9 -2.04 11.80 -0.47
CA PHE A 9 -1.23 10.65 -0.08
C PHE A 9 -1.66 10.08 1.27
N THR A 10 -1.26 8.84 1.50
CA THR A 10 -1.34 8.16 2.79
C THR A 10 0.05 7.64 3.12
N LYS A 11 0.46 7.79 4.38
CA LYS A 11 1.73 7.24 4.86
C LYS A 11 1.48 6.07 5.78
N ILE A 12 2.26 5.01 5.61
CA ILE A 12 2.26 3.88 6.53
C ILE A 12 3.66 3.73 7.13
N PHE A 13 3.70 3.45 8.43
CA PHE A 13 4.97 3.21 9.12
C PHE A 13 5.48 1.83 8.78
N VAL A 14 6.75 1.74 8.41
CA VAL A 14 7.40 0.47 8.09
C VAL A 14 8.74 0.36 8.81
N ASP A 15 9.19 -0.87 8.99
CA ASP A 15 10.48 -1.14 9.61
C ASP A 15 11.57 -1.30 8.54
N ASP A 16 11.30 -2.09 7.50
CA ASP A 16 12.22 -2.29 6.36
C ASP A 16 11.67 -1.58 5.14
N ILE A 17 12.12 -0.35 4.93
CA ILE A 17 11.57 0.52 3.89
C ILE A 17 11.83 -0.02 2.48
N GLU A 18 13.00 -0.62 2.23
CA GLU A 18 13.33 -1.16 0.90
C GLU A 18 12.50 -2.40 0.58
N ALA A 19 12.36 -3.31 1.54
CA ALA A 19 11.57 -4.52 1.36
C ALA A 19 10.09 -4.19 1.15
N GLN A 20 9.56 -3.23 1.90
CA GLN A 20 8.17 -2.81 1.78
C GLN A 20 7.90 -2.13 0.43
N ALA A 21 8.76 -1.24 -0.01
CA ALA A 21 8.63 -0.62 -1.33
C ALA A 21 8.70 -1.67 -2.45
N SER A 22 9.62 -2.63 -2.32
CA SER A 22 9.74 -3.73 -3.29
C SER A 22 8.47 -4.57 -3.36
N PHE A 23 7.87 -4.84 -2.22
CA PHE A 23 6.60 -5.58 -2.17
C PHE A 23 5.51 -4.88 -2.98
N TYR A 24 5.30 -3.58 -2.74
CA TYR A 24 4.23 -2.84 -3.42
C TYR A 24 4.52 -2.68 -4.91
N ARG A 25 5.78 -2.58 -5.31
CA ARG A 25 6.14 -2.57 -6.73
C ARG A 25 5.83 -3.92 -7.39
N ALA A 26 6.17 -5.02 -6.73
CA ALA A 26 6.00 -6.36 -7.31
C ALA A 26 4.54 -6.81 -7.30
N ALA A 27 3.82 -6.59 -6.21
CA ALA A 27 2.45 -7.08 -6.03
C ALA A 27 1.41 -6.22 -6.74
N PHE A 28 1.62 -4.90 -6.76
CA PHE A 28 0.62 -3.94 -7.24
C PHE A 28 1.13 -3.04 -8.37
N GLU A 29 2.30 -3.37 -8.93
CA GLU A 29 2.88 -2.64 -10.06
C GLU A 29 3.08 -1.16 -9.80
N MET A 30 3.27 -0.79 -8.52
CA MET A 30 3.54 0.59 -8.18
C MET A 30 4.95 0.98 -8.62
N ARG A 31 5.18 2.28 -8.76
CA ARG A 31 6.45 2.85 -9.19
C ARG A 31 6.96 3.78 -8.11
N GLU A 32 8.27 3.80 -7.92
CA GLU A 32 8.89 4.78 -7.05
C GLU A 32 8.89 6.13 -7.75
N LYS A 33 8.23 7.11 -7.15
CA LYS A 33 8.20 8.48 -7.67
C LYS A 33 9.36 9.29 -7.10
N ASN A 34 9.67 9.12 -5.83
CA ASN A 34 10.70 9.88 -5.14
C ASN A 34 11.05 9.20 -3.83
N ARG A 35 12.20 9.55 -3.28
CA ARG A 35 12.57 9.16 -1.93
C ARG A 35 13.24 10.33 -1.24
N LEU A 36 12.97 10.47 0.04
CA LEU A 36 13.39 11.61 0.84
C LEU A 36 14.01 11.16 2.14
N THR A 37 14.98 11.92 2.61
CA THR A 37 15.48 11.81 3.99
C THR A 37 15.33 13.20 4.58
N ILE A 38 14.58 13.31 5.67
CA ILE A 38 14.20 14.60 6.25
C ILE A 38 14.55 14.61 7.72
N GLY A 39 15.20 15.69 8.17
CA GLY A 39 15.48 15.93 9.58
C GLY A 39 16.69 15.17 10.09
N THR A 40 16.91 15.28 11.41
CA THR A 40 18.03 14.66 12.12
C THR A 40 17.55 14.15 13.48
N GLY A 41 18.33 13.24 14.09
CA GLY A 41 18.03 12.70 15.41
C GLY A 41 16.77 11.87 15.44
N ARG A 42 16.05 11.89 16.56
CA ARG A 42 14.87 11.05 16.75
C ARG A 42 13.73 11.37 15.79
N ASP A 43 13.68 12.58 15.27
CA ASP A 43 12.61 13.00 14.37
C ASP A 43 12.98 12.83 12.89
N ALA A 44 14.17 12.29 12.61
CA ALA A 44 14.55 11.98 11.23
C ALA A 44 13.63 10.93 10.65
N VAL A 45 13.28 11.10 9.36
CA VAL A 45 12.44 10.14 8.63
C VAL A 45 13.05 9.84 7.27
N GLU A 46 12.84 8.60 6.83
CA GLU A 46 13.10 8.17 5.47
C GLU A 46 11.78 7.87 4.81
N GLU A 47 11.59 8.29 3.57
CA GLU A 47 10.34 8.06 2.83
C GLU A 47 10.63 7.57 1.43
N ILE A 48 9.81 6.61 0.96
CA ILE A 48 9.73 6.24 -0.45
C ILE A 48 8.30 6.49 -0.90
N ILE A 49 8.12 7.35 -1.89
CA ILE A 49 6.83 7.73 -2.43
C ILE A 49 6.52 6.82 -3.61
N LEU A 50 5.43 6.07 -3.49
CA LEU A 50 4.99 5.12 -4.51
C LEU A 50 3.72 5.62 -5.18
N THR A 51 3.64 5.45 -6.49
CA THR A 51 2.49 5.88 -7.30
C THR A 51 2.07 4.76 -8.24
N SER A 52 0.78 4.75 -8.60
CA SER A 52 0.25 3.84 -9.62
C SER A 52 0.69 4.26 -11.03
N GLY A 53 1.17 5.49 -11.18
CA GLY A 53 1.46 6.06 -12.49
C GLY A 53 0.24 6.63 -13.20
N ARG A 54 -0.92 6.64 -12.54
CA ARG A 54 -2.13 7.26 -13.07
C ARG A 54 -2.22 8.69 -12.54
N GLY A 55 -2.41 9.64 -13.42
CA GLY A 55 -2.35 11.09 -13.20
C GLY A 55 -2.63 11.59 -11.78
N ASP A 56 -3.89 11.56 -11.36
CA ASP A 56 -4.32 12.14 -10.09
C ASP A 56 -4.53 11.13 -8.96
N ASP A 57 -4.11 9.88 -9.15
CA ASP A 57 -4.21 8.91 -8.06
C ASP A 57 -3.36 9.39 -6.88
N SER A 58 -3.87 9.17 -5.67
CA SER A 58 -3.11 9.47 -4.47
C SER A 58 -1.93 8.51 -4.34
N SER A 59 -0.89 8.96 -3.66
CA SER A 59 0.33 8.18 -3.46
C SER A 59 0.28 7.39 -2.16
N LEU A 60 0.93 6.24 -2.16
CA LEU A 60 1.24 5.49 -0.95
C LEU A 60 2.69 5.78 -0.59
N ILE A 61 2.92 6.25 0.63
CA ILE A 61 4.27 6.56 1.10
C ILE A 61 4.61 5.58 2.20
N VAL A 62 5.65 4.79 1.99
CA VAL A 62 6.24 4.00 3.07
C VAL A 62 7.27 4.86 3.75
N TRP A 63 7.22 4.98 5.09
CA TRP A 63 8.14 5.82 5.81
C TRP A 63 8.60 5.19 7.11
N ARG A 64 9.81 5.55 7.51
CA ARG A 64 10.51 4.91 8.60
C ARG A 64 11.19 5.95 9.48
N TYR A 65 11.18 5.69 10.79
CA TYR A 65 12.03 6.42 11.72
C TYR A 65 13.33 5.63 11.93
N PRO A 66 14.49 6.13 11.44
CA PRO A 66 15.75 5.39 11.65
C PRO A 66 16.21 5.34 13.10
N GLU A 67 15.79 6.31 13.92
CA GLU A 67 16.32 6.52 15.27
C GLU A 67 15.32 6.17 16.38
N ARG A 68 14.19 5.53 16.05
CA ARG A 68 13.22 5.11 17.06
C ARG A 68 12.36 3.95 16.57
N PRO A 69 11.66 3.25 17.49
CA PRO A 69 10.85 2.10 17.12
C PRO A 69 9.73 2.44 16.15
N THR A 70 9.43 1.49 15.28
CA THR A 70 8.30 1.60 14.35
C THR A 70 6.99 1.46 15.11
N PRO A 71 6.05 2.42 14.97
CA PRO A 71 4.71 2.23 15.54
C PRO A 71 4.02 0.99 14.98
N ALA A 72 3.21 0.34 15.82
CA ALA A 72 2.46 -0.83 15.39
C ALA A 72 1.45 -0.46 14.30
N GLN A 73 1.31 -1.33 13.30
CA GLN A 73 0.27 -1.17 12.28
C GLN A 73 -1.10 -1.60 12.83
N GLY A 74 -2.17 -1.32 12.08
CA GLY A 74 -3.51 -1.79 12.43
C GLY A 74 -4.58 -0.71 12.38
N GLU A 75 -4.19 0.55 12.24
CA GLU A 75 -5.15 1.65 12.19
C GLU A 75 -5.69 1.90 10.79
N ALA A 76 -4.92 1.61 9.76
CA ALA A 76 -5.27 1.90 8.38
C ALA A 76 -5.45 0.62 7.56
N VAL A 77 -6.30 0.70 6.55
CA VAL A 77 -6.42 -0.32 5.52
C VAL A 77 -6.11 0.35 4.19
N VAL A 78 -5.11 -0.17 3.49
CA VAL A 78 -4.74 0.31 2.16
C VAL A 78 -5.59 -0.44 1.15
N GLY A 79 -6.17 0.26 0.18
CA GLY A 79 -7.06 -0.36 -0.81
C GLY A 79 -6.55 -0.22 -2.23
N PHE A 80 -6.73 -1.27 -3.02
CA PHE A 80 -6.41 -1.28 -4.44
C PHE A 80 -7.59 -1.80 -5.26
N ASN A 81 -7.88 -1.13 -6.36
CA ASN A 81 -8.74 -1.66 -7.40
C ASN A 81 -7.87 -2.34 -8.44
N VAL A 82 -8.20 -3.57 -8.77
CA VAL A 82 -7.40 -4.37 -9.71
C VAL A 82 -8.30 -4.99 -10.78
N PRO A 83 -7.76 -5.24 -11.98
CA PRO A 83 -8.55 -5.86 -13.04
C PRO A 83 -8.78 -7.35 -12.83
N ASN A 84 -7.89 -8.05 -12.11
CA ASN A 84 -8.01 -9.48 -11.86
C ASN A 84 -7.54 -9.80 -10.44
N LEU A 85 -8.50 -10.13 -9.58
CA LEU A 85 -8.25 -10.35 -8.16
C LEU A 85 -7.40 -11.59 -7.90
N GLU A 86 -7.66 -12.68 -8.61
CA GLU A 86 -6.89 -13.92 -8.44
C GLU A 86 -5.43 -13.75 -8.82
N ASP A 87 -5.16 -13.07 -9.92
CA ASP A 87 -3.79 -12.78 -10.35
C ASP A 87 -3.08 -11.90 -9.33
N THR A 88 -3.76 -10.92 -8.78
CA THR A 88 -3.18 -10.02 -7.79
C THR A 88 -2.87 -10.75 -6.48
N VAL A 89 -3.75 -11.64 -6.03
CA VAL A 89 -3.49 -12.45 -4.83
C VAL A 89 -2.24 -13.31 -5.03
N ARG A 90 -2.09 -13.92 -6.21
CA ARG A 90 -0.88 -14.69 -6.52
C ARG A 90 0.37 -13.82 -6.51
N ALA A 91 0.29 -12.60 -7.05
CA ALA A 91 1.42 -11.66 -7.03
C ALA A 91 1.78 -11.23 -5.61
N VAL A 92 0.79 -11.04 -4.75
CA VAL A 92 1.00 -10.73 -3.32
C VAL A 92 1.78 -11.84 -2.65
N GLU A 93 1.35 -13.09 -2.84
CA GLU A 93 2.04 -14.24 -2.23
C GLU A 93 3.46 -14.40 -2.76
N ALA A 94 3.64 -14.24 -4.07
CA ALA A 94 4.97 -14.33 -4.68
C ALA A 94 5.91 -13.23 -4.19
N ALA A 95 5.37 -12.07 -3.80
CA ALA A 95 6.16 -10.93 -3.32
C ALA A 95 6.39 -10.93 -1.80
N GLY A 96 5.91 -11.95 -1.09
CA GLY A 96 6.15 -12.09 0.35
C GLY A 96 4.99 -11.68 1.25
N GLY A 97 3.85 -11.35 0.68
CA GLY A 97 2.63 -11.08 1.45
C GLY A 97 1.88 -12.36 1.76
N THR A 98 0.80 -12.23 2.53
CA THR A 98 -0.04 -13.36 2.93
C THR A 98 -1.50 -13.07 2.69
N VAL A 99 -2.28 -14.13 2.46
CA VAL A 99 -3.74 -14.02 2.33
C VAL A 99 -4.35 -13.95 3.73
N HIS A 100 -5.18 -12.95 3.96
CA HIS A 100 -5.91 -12.80 5.22
C HIS A 100 -7.32 -13.39 5.11
N THR A 101 -8.04 -13.08 4.02
CA THR A 101 -9.35 -13.67 3.75
C THR A 101 -9.38 -14.19 2.32
N LYS A 102 -10.23 -15.20 2.07
CA LYS A 102 -10.47 -15.71 0.72
C LYS A 102 -11.16 -14.67 -0.13
N ILE A 103 -11.05 -14.82 -1.45
CA ILE A 103 -11.80 -14.00 -2.39
C ILE A 103 -13.29 -14.25 -2.17
N GLU A 104 -14.04 -13.18 -2.01
CA GLU A 104 -15.49 -13.24 -1.84
C GLU A 104 -16.16 -12.44 -2.94
N GLN A 105 -17.09 -13.09 -3.64
CA GLN A 105 -17.88 -12.44 -4.68
C GLN A 105 -19.09 -11.78 -4.02
N MET A 106 -19.32 -10.52 -4.35
CA MET A 106 -20.46 -9.75 -3.88
C MET A 106 -21.20 -9.13 -5.07
N PRO A 107 -21.87 -9.98 -5.87
CA PRO A 107 -22.48 -9.49 -7.13
C PRO A 107 -23.56 -8.43 -6.90
N GLU A 108 -24.29 -8.48 -5.78
CA GLU A 108 -25.29 -7.47 -5.45
C GLU A 108 -24.68 -6.09 -5.19
N LEU A 109 -23.38 -6.04 -4.84
CA LEU A 109 -22.64 -4.80 -4.63
C LEU A 109 -21.77 -4.44 -5.84
N GLY A 110 -21.66 -5.33 -6.81
CA GLY A 110 -20.93 -5.08 -8.05
C GLY A 110 -19.43 -5.32 -7.98
N PHE A 111 -18.95 -6.06 -6.97
CA PHE A 111 -17.50 -6.30 -6.85
C PHE A 111 -17.19 -7.64 -6.18
N ALA A 112 -15.94 -8.06 -6.32
CA ALA A 112 -15.32 -9.12 -5.54
C ALA A 112 -14.23 -8.50 -4.67
N VAL A 113 -13.94 -9.08 -3.52
CA VAL A 113 -13.02 -8.52 -2.54
C VAL A 113 -12.16 -9.62 -1.91
N ALA A 114 -10.93 -9.28 -1.58
CA ALA A 114 -10.07 -10.10 -0.74
C ALA A 114 -9.25 -9.19 0.16
N PHE A 115 -8.86 -9.69 1.32
CA PHE A 115 -7.94 -9.01 2.21
C PHE A 115 -6.63 -9.80 2.27
N VAL A 116 -5.53 -9.09 2.13
CA VAL A 116 -4.19 -9.65 2.23
C VAL A 116 -3.37 -8.80 3.20
N LYS A 117 -2.17 -9.26 3.52
CA LYS A 117 -1.23 -8.50 4.34
C LYS A 117 0.09 -8.38 3.63
N ASP A 118 0.74 -7.23 3.78
CA ASP A 118 2.10 -7.05 3.30
C ASP A 118 3.10 -7.77 4.22
N PRO A 119 4.41 -7.81 3.90
CA PRO A 119 5.38 -8.56 4.71
C PRO A 119 5.47 -8.13 6.17
N GLU A 120 5.08 -6.90 6.51
CA GLU A 120 5.08 -6.42 7.89
C GLU A 120 3.71 -6.50 8.56
N GLY A 121 2.71 -7.01 7.86
CA GLY A 121 1.39 -7.26 8.44
C GLY A 121 0.38 -6.15 8.25
N HIS A 122 0.64 -5.13 7.43
CA HIS A 122 -0.36 -4.12 7.12
C HIS A 122 -1.49 -4.75 6.34
N LEU A 123 -2.74 -4.45 6.73
CA LEU A 123 -3.91 -4.98 6.07
C LEU A 123 -4.18 -4.24 4.76
N ILE A 124 -4.44 -5.00 3.72
CA ILE A 124 -4.70 -4.49 2.37
C ILE A 124 -6.01 -5.08 1.88
N GLU A 125 -6.88 -4.22 1.39
CA GLU A 125 -8.13 -4.65 0.72
C GLU A 125 -7.93 -4.55 -0.79
N ILE A 126 -8.28 -5.62 -1.50
CA ILE A 126 -8.19 -5.67 -2.95
C ILE A 126 -9.58 -5.86 -3.51
N VAL A 127 -9.97 -5.01 -4.45
CA VAL A 127 -11.32 -4.99 -5.02
C VAL A 127 -11.23 -5.13 -6.54
N GLN A 128 -12.07 -6.00 -7.08
CA GLN A 128 -12.27 -6.13 -8.53
C GLN A 128 -13.72 -5.81 -8.84
N ASN A 129 -13.95 -4.83 -9.68
CA ASN A 129 -15.30 -4.51 -10.15
C ASN A 129 -15.82 -5.61 -11.07
N LEU A 130 -17.05 -6.01 -10.86
CA LEU A 130 -17.71 -7.06 -11.64
C LEU A 130 -18.55 -6.47 -12.76
#